data_c17f54a02dcb90c583653014ebe2319d
#
_entry.id   c17f54a02dcb90c583653014ebe2319d
#
_cell.length_a   1.000
_cell.length_b   1.000
_cell.length_c   1.000
_cell.angle_alpha   90.00
_cell.angle_beta   90.00
_cell.angle_gamma   90.00
#
_symmetry.space_group_name_H-M   'P 1'
#
loop_
_entity.id
_entity.type
_entity.pdbx_description
1 polymer ?
#
loop_
_entity_poly.entity_id
_entity_poly.type
_entity_poly.pdbx_seq_one_letter_code
_entity_poly.pdbx_strand_id
1 'polypeptide(L)'
;MRRLDLDLGSRLVPYREAWDLQRRVHGEVAAARRGPTLILVEHEGVYTVGRRTHSWERPASDNVEGVPVIDVDRGGKTTWHGPGQLTVYPIVRLARPIDVIKYVRALEAAVMEVCAAYGVGARRVAGRSGVWVPADPADPTGPSSLPAPGPRPEAPTAEAKRPSPPAPTPRPERKICALGVRVARGATMHGIGLNVDPDLEAFSLSRIIPCGIDDAGVTSLSTETGRRLATVDPADALVAALERSLAPLVADATPRPPSSGP
;
A
#
# COMPACT_ATOMS: atom_id res chain seq x y z
N MET A 1 -5.63 -16.07 -12.64
CA MET A 1 -4.19 -15.74 -12.88
C MET A 1 -3.30 -16.76 -12.23
N ARG A 2 -2.00 -16.90 -12.63
CA ARG A 2 -1.07 -17.78 -11.91
C ARG A 2 -0.57 -17.05 -10.65
N ARG A 3 -0.70 -17.65 -9.48
CA ARG A 3 -0.12 -17.16 -8.22
C ARG A 3 1.28 -17.75 -8.01
N LEU A 4 2.22 -16.93 -7.56
CA LEU A 4 3.55 -17.29 -7.11
C LEU A 4 3.78 -16.66 -5.74
N ASP A 5 3.82 -17.49 -4.71
CA ASP A 5 4.25 -17.04 -3.38
C ASP A 5 5.78 -17.17 -3.32
N LEU A 6 6.45 -16.04 -3.22
CA LEU A 6 7.89 -16.00 -3.01
C LEU A 6 8.15 -16.03 -1.49
N ASP A 7 8.12 -17.25 -0.95
CA ASP A 7 8.34 -17.57 0.47
C ASP A 7 7.43 -16.80 1.45
N LEU A 8 6.26 -16.33 0.99
CA LEU A 8 5.33 -15.56 1.81
C LEU A 8 4.96 -16.33 3.09
N GLY A 9 5.12 -15.66 4.25
CA GLY A 9 4.85 -16.24 5.56
C GLY A 9 5.95 -17.16 6.11
N SER A 10 7.01 -17.42 5.36
CA SER A 10 8.11 -18.30 5.79
C SER A 10 9.47 -17.62 5.82
N ARG A 11 9.73 -16.68 4.93
CA ARG A 11 11.00 -15.94 4.83
C ARG A 11 10.77 -14.53 4.34
N LEU A 12 11.52 -13.58 4.91
CA LEU A 12 11.67 -12.25 4.33
C LEU A 12 12.59 -12.30 3.11
N VAL A 13 12.20 -11.67 2.03
CA VAL A 13 12.91 -11.75 0.75
C VAL A 13 13.65 -10.46 0.44
N PRO A 14 14.96 -10.49 0.12
CA PRO A 14 15.69 -9.34 -0.36
C PRO A 14 15.00 -8.72 -1.58
N TYR A 15 14.86 -7.40 -1.61
CA TYR A 15 14.14 -6.71 -2.69
C TYR A 15 14.70 -7.02 -4.08
N ARG A 16 16.03 -7.10 -4.22
CA ARG A 16 16.70 -7.39 -5.51
C ARG A 16 16.34 -8.77 -6.03
N GLU A 17 16.25 -9.78 -5.17
CA GLU A 17 15.83 -11.15 -5.54
C GLU A 17 14.43 -11.15 -6.16
N ALA A 18 13.47 -10.52 -5.49
CA ALA A 18 12.11 -10.40 -6.00
C ALA A 18 12.03 -9.56 -7.27
N TRP A 19 12.85 -8.52 -7.38
CA TRP A 19 12.89 -7.67 -8.58
C TRP A 19 13.47 -8.42 -9.79
N ASP A 20 14.47 -9.25 -9.60
CA ASP A 20 15.00 -10.11 -10.66
C ASP A 20 13.97 -11.15 -11.12
N LEU A 21 13.20 -11.74 -10.19
CA LEU A 21 12.07 -12.60 -10.54
C LEU A 21 11.02 -11.83 -11.35
N GLN A 22 10.64 -10.62 -10.91
CA GLN A 22 9.70 -9.78 -11.66
C GLN A 22 10.17 -9.52 -13.10
N ARG A 23 11.46 -9.19 -13.30
CA ARG A 23 12.02 -8.94 -14.64
C ARG A 23 11.94 -10.17 -15.54
N ARG A 24 12.25 -11.37 -15.02
CA ARG A 24 12.12 -12.62 -15.78
C ARG A 24 10.66 -12.89 -16.16
N VAL A 25 9.75 -12.84 -15.18
CA VAL A 25 8.31 -13.07 -15.41
C VAL A 25 7.74 -12.03 -16.35
N HIS A 26 8.10 -10.75 -16.19
CA HIS A 26 7.69 -9.68 -17.10
C HIS A 26 8.15 -9.93 -18.54
N GLY A 27 9.40 -10.38 -18.74
CA GLY A 27 9.91 -10.72 -20.05
C GLY A 27 9.11 -11.84 -20.74
N GLU A 28 8.70 -12.84 -19.98
CA GLU A 28 7.88 -13.97 -20.47
C GLU A 28 6.44 -13.52 -20.77
N VAL A 29 5.82 -12.75 -19.88
CA VAL A 29 4.45 -12.24 -20.05
C VAL A 29 4.37 -11.25 -21.20
N ALA A 30 5.32 -10.32 -21.31
CA ALA A 30 5.37 -9.37 -22.41
C ALA A 30 5.53 -10.06 -23.79
N ALA A 31 6.26 -11.18 -23.83
CA ALA A 31 6.45 -12.00 -25.02
C ALA A 31 5.31 -13.04 -25.24
N ALA A 32 4.25 -13.01 -24.44
CA ALA A 32 3.15 -13.98 -24.46
C ALA A 32 3.58 -15.46 -24.30
N ARG A 33 4.74 -15.70 -23.68
CA ARG A 33 5.21 -17.05 -23.32
C ARG A 33 4.71 -17.51 -21.95
N ARG A 34 4.14 -16.60 -21.17
CA ARG A 34 3.57 -16.83 -19.85
C ARG A 34 2.26 -16.07 -19.71
N GLY A 35 1.28 -16.69 -19.07
CA GLY A 35 0.02 -16.04 -18.71
C GLY A 35 0.18 -15.01 -17.57
N PRO A 36 -0.89 -14.27 -17.30
CA PRO A 36 -0.96 -13.30 -16.19
C PRO A 36 -0.52 -13.95 -14.87
N THR A 37 0.38 -13.28 -14.14
CA THR A 37 1.00 -13.83 -12.94
C THR A 37 0.96 -12.79 -11.81
N LEU A 38 0.58 -13.23 -10.60
CA LEU A 38 0.65 -12.46 -9.36
C LEU A 38 1.81 -13.02 -8.52
N ILE A 39 2.80 -12.19 -8.18
CA ILE A 39 3.88 -12.56 -7.26
C ILE A 39 3.56 -11.92 -5.91
N LEU A 40 3.48 -12.74 -4.86
CA LEU A 40 3.25 -12.31 -3.49
C LEU A 40 4.54 -12.48 -2.70
N VAL A 41 4.88 -11.51 -1.88
CA VAL A 41 6.13 -11.49 -1.14
C VAL A 41 6.03 -10.61 0.11
N GLU A 42 6.78 -10.96 1.13
CA GLU A 42 7.12 -10.10 2.25
C GLU A 42 8.63 -9.82 2.20
N HIS A 43 9.01 -8.55 2.16
CA HIS A 43 10.40 -8.15 1.97
C HIS A 43 11.17 -8.02 3.28
N GLU A 44 12.49 -8.13 3.21
CA GLU A 44 13.37 -7.47 4.16
C GLU A 44 13.17 -5.96 4.08
N GLY A 45 13.51 -5.24 5.16
CA GLY A 45 13.40 -3.79 5.21
C GLY A 45 14.16 -3.12 4.06
N VAL A 46 13.49 -2.27 3.28
CA VAL A 46 14.07 -1.54 2.16
C VAL A 46 13.30 -0.26 1.85
N TYR A 47 14.02 0.82 1.56
CA TYR A 47 13.46 2.01 0.94
C TYR A 47 13.63 1.94 -0.57
N THR A 48 12.56 2.12 -1.32
CA THR A 48 12.61 2.18 -2.80
C THR A 48 12.30 3.56 -3.29
N VAL A 49 13.20 4.11 -4.13
CA VAL A 49 13.10 5.45 -4.71
C VAL A 49 12.53 5.35 -6.11
N GLY A 50 11.29 5.80 -6.28
CA GLY A 50 10.60 5.77 -7.58
C GLY A 50 10.99 6.96 -8.46
N ARG A 51 10.64 6.87 -9.76
CA ARG A 51 11.04 7.84 -10.80
C ARG A 51 10.53 9.27 -10.61
N ARG A 52 9.52 9.49 -9.73
CA ARG A 52 8.95 10.82 -9.45
C ARG A 52 9.51 11.45 -8.18
N THR A 53 10.48 10.80 -7.53
CA THR A 53 11.16 11.36 -6.36
C THR A 53 12.04 12.52 -6.82
N HIS A 54 11.81 13.70 -6.27
CA HIS A 54 12.70 14.85 -6.49
C HIS A 54 13.99 14.64 -5.70
N SER A 55 15.07 15.30 -6.13
CA SER A 55 16.39 15.16 -5.49
C SER A 55 16.37 15.52 -3.99
N TRP A 56 15.57 16.50 -3.60
CA TRP A 56 15.42 16.93 -2.21
C TRP A 56 14.50 16.02 -1.35
N GLU A 57 13.74 15.12 -1.97
CA GLU A 57 12.89 14.13 -1.28
C GLU A 57 13.60 12.77 -1.15
N ARG A 58 14.74 12.61 -1.84
CA ARG A 58 15.54 11.40 -1.76
C ARG A 58 16.25 11.36 -0.41
N PRO A 59 16.30 10.20 0.28
CA PRO A 59 17.19 10.03 1.43
C PRO A 59 18.62 10.44 1.08
N ALA A 60 19.28 11.13 1.99
CA ALA A 60 20.64 11.66 1.77
C ALA A 60 21.71 10.57 1.62
N SER A 61 21.40 9.34 2.04
CA SER A 61 22.30 8.19 2.01
C SER A 61 21.63 7.00 1.34
N ASP A 62 22.43 6.08 0.81
CA ASP A 62 21.95 4.78 0.31
C ASP A 62 21.63 3.79 1.45
N ASN A 63 21.67 4.26 2.69
CA ASN A 63 21.26 3.56 3.89
C ASN A 63 20.60 4.52 4.88
N VAL A 64 19.43 4.18 5.40
CA VAL A 64 18.73 4.93 6.44
C VAL A 64 18.59 4.01 7.65
N GLU A 65 19.33 4.29 8.72
CA GLU A 65 19.32 3.53 9.97
C GLU A 65 19.48 2.00 9.78
N GLY A 66 20.39 1.59 8.91
CA GLY A 66 20.64 0.18 8.60
C GLY A 66 19.76 -0.40 7.49
N VAL A 67 18.75 0.34 7.00
CA VAL A 67 17.86 -0.09 5.94
C VAL A 67 18.36 0.43 4.59
N PRO A 68 18.59 -0.43 3.59
CA PRO A 68 19.10 -0.01 2.29
C PRO A 68 18.10 0.84 1.50
N VAL A 69 18.62 1.77 0.71
CA VAL A 69 17.86 2.60 -0.24
C VAL A 69 18.20 2.16 -1.66
N ILE A 70 17.18 1.82 -2.45
CA ILE A 70 17.33 1.28 -3.81
C ILE A 70 16.54 2.14 -4.81
N ASP A 71 17.22 2.64 -5.84
CA ASP A 71 16.55 3.27 -6.98
C ASP A 71 15.85 2.22 -7.83
N VAL A 72 14.59 2.50 -8.17
CA VAL A 72 13.76 1.59 -8.92
C VAL A 72 13.04 2.29 -10.07
N ASP A 73 12.59 1.51 -11.04
CA ASP A 73 12.00 2.03 -12.28
C ASP A 73 10.47 2.10 -12.26
N ARG A 74 9.83 1.98 -11.07
CA ARG A 74 8.39 2.19 -10.90
C ARG A 74 8.01 3.67 -10.89
N GLY A 75 6.74 3.94 -11.15
CA GLY A 75 6.13 5.24 -10.85
C GLY A 75 6.04 5.52 -9.36
N GLY A 76 5.68 6.76 -9.01
CA GLY A 76 5.61 7.21 -7.62
C GLY A 76 6.94 7.69 -7.07
N LYS A 77 6.94 8.05 -5.78
CA LYS A 77 8.07 8.59 -5.03
C LYS A 77 8.67 7.52 -4.09
N THR A 78 9.43 7.95 -3.09
CA THR A 78 10.03 7.05 -2.10
C THR A 78 8.96 6.36 -1.25
N THR A 79 9.13 5.07 -1.01
CA THR A 79 8.33 4.29 -0.05
C THR A 79 9.17 3.21 0.59
N TRP A 80 8.67 2.68 1.70
CA TRP A 80 9.27 1.56 2.40
C TRP A 80 8.56 0.25 2.07
N HIS A 81 9.30 -0.86 2.08
CA HIS A 81 8.81 -2.22 2.11
C HIS A 81 9.56 -2.99 3.19
N GLY A 82 8.90 -3.95 3.83
CA GLY A 82 9.54 -4.75 4.87
C GLY A 82 8.55 -5.62 5.66
N PRO A 83 8.99 -6.17 6.79
CA PRO A 83 8.18 -7.04 7.63
C PRO A 83 6.81 -6.43 7.95
N GLY A 84 5.76 -7.27 7.86
CA GLY A 84 4.38 -6.85 8.10
C GLY A 84 3.69 -6.17 6.91
N GLN A 85 4.36 -5.98 5.76
CA GLN A 85 3.75 -5.46 4.55
C GLN A 85 3.58 -6.57 3.50
N LEU A 86 2.34 -6.86 3.11
CA LEU A 86 2.06 -7.73 1.97
C LEU A 86 2.32 -6.97 0.67
N THR A 87 3.36 -7.37 -0.04
CA THR A 87 3.69 -6.81 -1.35
C THR A 87 3.19 -7.75 -2.45
N VAL A 88 2.45 -7.21 -3.43
CA VAL A 88 1.93 -7.98 -4.57
C VAL A 88 2.33 -7.30 -5.87
N TYR A 89 2.92 -8.09 -6.77
CA TYR A 89 3.33 -7.68 -8.10
C TYR A 89 2.47 -8.35 -9.18
N PRO A 90 1.39 -7.68 -9.64
CA PRO A 90 0.61 -8.19 -10.76
C PRO A 90 1.37 -7.95 -12.06
N ILE A 91 1.84 -9.02 -12.67
CA ILE A 91 2.53 -8.98 -13.97
C ILE A 91 1.58 -9.50 -15.02
N VAL A 92 0.95 -8.58 -15.73
CA VAL A 92 -0.08 -8.87 -16.71
C VAL A 92 0.16 -8.08 -18.01
N ARG A 93 -0.22 -8.66 -19.13
CA ARG A 93 -0.26 -7.93 -20.40
C ARG A 93 -1.59 -7.20 -20.50
N LEU A 94 -1.54 -5.87 -20.64
CA LEU A 94 -2.75 -5.06 -20.74
C LEU A 94 -3.36 -5.13 -22.15
N ALA A 95 -4.70 -5.18 -22.19
CA ALA A 95 -5.46 -5.05 -23.42
C ALA A 95 -5.26 -3.64 -24.04
N ARG A 96 -5.40 -3.56 -25.35
CA ARG A 96 -5.31 -2.25 -26.06
C ARG A 96 -6.69 -1.63 -26.24
N PRO A 97 -6.81 -0.30 -26.19
CA PRO A 97 -5.77 0.67 -25.87
C PRO A 97 -5.33 0.57 -24.39
N ILE A 98 -4.02 0.74 -24.13
CA ILE A 98 -3.47 0.64 -22.78
C ILE A 98 -3.89 1.86 -21.96
N ASP A 99 -4.61 1.61 -20.87
CA ASP A 99 -5.02 2.62 -19.90
C ASP A 99 -4.41 2.32 -18.53
N VAL A 100 -3.31 3.02 -18.24
CA VAL A 100 -2.57 2.85 -16.96
C VAL A 100 -3.38 3.39 -15.78
N ILE A 101 -4.20 4.43 -15.99
CA ILE A 101 -5.04 4.99 -14.92
C ILE A 101 -6.10 3.97 -14.53
N LYS A 102 -6.77 3.39 -15.50
CA LYS A 102 -7.78 2.34 -15.27
C LYS A 102 -7.16 1.13 -14.58
N TYR A 103 -5.94 0.74 -14.95
CA TYR A 103 -5.19 -0.33 -14.29
C TYR A 103 -4.94 0.00 -12.81
N VAL A 104 -4.41 1.19 -12.50
CA VAL A 104 -4.17 1.62 -11.10
C VAL A 104 -5.49 1.64 -10.32
N ARG A 105 -6.59 2.13 -10.92
CA ARG A 105 -7.92 2.13 -10.28
C ARG A 105 -8.46 0.73 -10.00
N ALA A 106 -8.14 -0.25 -10.85
CA ALA A 106 -8.49 -1.65 -10.60
C ALA A 106 -7.70 -2.24 -9.41
N LEU A 107 -6.40 -1.91 -9.29
CA LEU A 107 -5.61 -2.31 -8.13
C LEU A 107 -6.15 -1.70 -6.84
N GLU A 108 -6.46 -0.41 -6.84
CA GLU A 108 -7.06 0.28 -5.68
C GLU A 108 -8.40 -0.33 -5.29
N ALA A 109 -9.25 -0.68 -6.28
CA ALA A 109 -10.54 -1.32 -6.02
C ALA A 109 -10.38 -2.67 -5.31
N ALA A 110 -9.43 -3.50 -5.76
CA ALA A 110 -9.14 -4.78 -5.13
C ALA A 110 -8.69 -4.63 -3.68
N VAL A 111 -7.80 -3.66 -3.40
CA VAL A 111 -7.36 -3.39 -2.02
C VAL A 111 -8.50 -2.86 -1.15
N MET A 112 -9.34 -1.96 -1.68
CA MET A 112 -10.49 -1.43 -0.93
C MET A 112 -11.51 -2.54 -0.59
N GLU A 113 -11.71 -3.50 -1.49
CA GLU A 113 -12.55 -4.68 -1.23
C GLU A 113 -11.99 -5.52 -0.09
N VAL A 114 -10.67 -5.74 -0.05
CA VAL A 114 -10.02 -6.45 1.06
C VAL A 114 -10.16 -5.65 2.37
N CYS A 115 -9.89 -4.35 2.36
CA CYS A 115 -10.09 -3.51 3.56
C CYS A 115 -11.52 -3.64 4.09
N ALA A 116 -12.52 -3.59 3.22
CA ALA A 116 -13.93 -3.73 3.59
C ALA A 116 -14.25 -5.10 4.22
N ALA A 117 -13.64 -6.19 3.71
CA ALA A 117 -13.78 -7.52 4.30
C ALA A 117 -13.22 -7.62 5.74
N TYR A 118 -12.26 -6.75 6.07
CA TYR A 118 -11.74 -6.59 7.44
C TYR A 118 -12.48 -5.53 8.27
N GLY A 119 -13.57 -4.95 7.74
CA GLY A 119 -14.34 -3.89 8.42
C GLY A 119 -13.65 -2.52 8.37
N VAL A 120 -12.63 -2.34 7.55
CA VAL A 120 -11.90 -1.08 7.41
C VAL A 120 -12.47 -0.28 6.24
N GLY A 121 -13.08 0.87 6.55
CA GLY A 121 -13.57 1.81 5.54
C GLY A 121 -12.40 2.49 4.84
N ALA A 122 -12.16 2.17 3.58
CA ALA A 122 -11.06 2.73 2.80
C ALA A 122 -11.55 3.38 1.50
N ARG A 123 -10.80 4.39 1.03
CA ARG A 123 -11.19 5.20 -0.13
C ARG A 123 -9.99 5.59 -1.00
N ARG A 124 -10.28 6.13 -2.17
CA ARG A 124 -9.34 6.89 -2.99
C ARG A 124 -9.30 8.34 -2.55
N VAL A 125 -8.14 8.98 -2.71
CA VAL A 125 -8.00 10.42 -2.52
C VAL A 125 -7.64 11.05 -3.86
N ALA A 126 -8.33 12.11 -4.23
CA ALA A 126 -8.09 12.80 -5.50
C ALA A 126 -6.64 13.32 -5.56
N GLY A 127 -5.96 13.10 -6.69
CA GLY A 127 -4.57 13.50 -6.88
C GLY A 127 -3.53 12.62 -6.19
N ARG A 128 -3.92 11.66 -5.35
CA ARG A 128 -3.02 10.79 -4.59
C ARG A 128 -3.24 9.32 -4.97
N SER A 129 -2.21 8.64 -5.46
CA SER A 129 -2.28 7.19 -5.68
C SER A 129 -2.21 6.44 -4.35
N GLY A 130 -2.87 5.28 -4.31
CA GLY A 130 -2.94 4.46 -3.11
C GLY A 130 -4.35 4.32 -2.54
N VAL A 131 -4.45 3.57 -1.45
CA VAL A 131 -5.70 3.37 -0.71
C VAL A 131 -5.55 4.01 0.66
N TRP A 132 -6.59 4.70 1.11
CA TRP A 132 -6.56 5.59 2.25
C TRP A 132 -7.70 5.32 3.20
N VAL A 133 -7.42 5.38 4.48
CA VAL A 133 -8.44 5.43 5.55
C VAL A 133 -8.74 6.90 5.83
N PRO A 134 -10.01 7.32 5.86
CA PRO A 134 -10.40 8.69 6.18
C PRO A 134 -9.86 9.16 7.53
N ALA A 135 -9.78 10.46 7.72
CA ALA A 135 -9.60 11.02 9.04
C ALA A 135 -10.73 10.55 9.97
N ASP A 136 -10.42 10.35 11.23
CA ASP A 136 -11.43 10.02 12.22
C ASP A 136 -12.43 11.19 12.30
N PRO A 137 -13.75 10.92 12.47
CA PRO A 137 -14.71 12.02 12.62
C PRO A 137 -14.31 12.90 13.81
N ALA A 138 -14.37 14.21 13.64
CA ALA A 138 -14.22 15.12 14.76
C ALA A 138 -15.29 14.80 15.80
N ASP A 139 -14.91 14.66 17.07
CA ASP A 139 -15.87 14.42 18.15
C ASP A 139 -16.83 15.62 18.23
N PRO A 140 -18.12 15.46 17.88
CA PRO A 140 -19.07 16.57 17.96
C PRO A 140 -19.36 16.98 19.41
N THR A 141 -18.89 16.21 20.39
CA THR A 141 -19.05 16.47 21.83
C THR A 141 -17.79 17.11 22.46
N GLY A 142 -16.76 17.38 21.65
CA GLY A 142 -15.58 18.12 22.10
C GLY A 142 -16.00 19.46 22.74
N PRO A 143 -15.34 19.92 23.80
CA PRO A 143 -15.80 21.07 24.58
C PRO A 143 -15.95 22.30 23.70
N SER A 144 -17.19 22.70 23.46
CA SER A 144 -17.49 24.00 22.85
C SER A 144 -16.85 25.07 23.74
N SER A 145 -15.78 25.65 23.25
CA SER A 145 -15.04 26.67 23.98
C SER A 145 -15.83 27.98 24.02
N LEU A 146 -16.74 28.10 24.97
CA LEU A 146 -17.11 29.39 25.59
C LEU A 146 -17.70 29.06 26.98
N PRO A 147 -17.09 29.49 28.07
CA PRO A 147 -17.70 29.35 29.39
C PRO A 147 -18.85 30.35 29.54
N ALA A 148 -20.06 29.85 29.75
CA ALA A 148 -21.11 30.65 30.31
C ALA A 148 -20.73 31.06 31.75
N PRO A 149 -21.03 32.25 32.22
CA PRO A 149 -20.72 32.70 33.59
C PRO A 149 -21.53 31.86 34.57
N GLY A 150 -20.86 31.06 35.36
CA GLY A 150 -21.47 30.19 36.36
C GLY A 150 -21.80 30.89 37.66
N PRO A 151 -22.78 30.38 38.44
CA PRO A 151 -23.02 30.77 39.82
C PRO A 151 -21.98 30.15 40.77
N ARG A 152 -21.85 30.81 41.92
CA ARG A 152 -20.86 30.62 42.98
C ARG A 152 -20.76 29.22 43.54
N PRO A 153 -19.62 28.86 44.14
CA PRO A 153 -19.31 27.49 44.59
C PRO A 153 -20.01 27.14 45.90
N GLU A 154 -20.64 25.98 45.92
CA GLU A 154 -20.95 25.24 47.14
C GLU A 154 -19.79 24.27 47.51
N ALA A 155 -19.66 24.01 48.81
CA ALA A 155 -18.53 23.39 49.44
C ALA A 155 -18.35 21.89 49.03
N PRO A 156 -17.15 21.32 49.19
CA PRO A 156 -16.79 20.01 48.61
C PRO A 156 -17.30 18.86 49.40
N THR A 157 -18.12 18.02 48.79
CA THR A 157 -18.28 16.62 49.22
C THR A 157 -17.27 15.77 48.50
N ALA A 158 -16.41 15.12 49.27
CA ALA A 158 -15.30 14.31 48.81
C ALA A 158 -15.78 12.99 48.20
N GLU A 159 -15.83 12.93 46.88
CA GLU A 159 -15.60 11.70 46.14
C GLU A 159 -14.79 12.06 44.90
N ALA A 160 -13.47 11.87 45.00
CA ALA A 160 -12.56 12.14 43.89
C ALA A 160 -12.81 11.12 42.78
N LYS A 161 -13.72 11.46 41.84
CA LYS A 161 -13.91 10.76 40.60
C LYS A 161 -12.58 10.84 39.84
N ARG A 162 -11.91 9.71 39.63
CA ARG A 162 -10.68 9.65 38.80
C ARG A 162 -10.97 10.36 37.49
N PRO A 163 -10.10 11.26 37.00
CA PRO A 163 -10.29 11.89 35.72
C PRO A 163 -10.38 10.82 34.65
N SER A 164 -11.42 10.86 33.84
CA SER A 164 -11.52 10.02 32.65
C SER A 164 -10.29 10.24 31.78
N PRO A 165 -9.72 9.21 31.16
CA PRO A 165 -8.62 9.40 30.23
C PRO A 165 -9.04 10.40 29.14
N PRO A 166 -8.12 11.29 28.68
CA PRO A 166 -8.44 12.24 27.63
C PRO A 166 -8.97 11.48 26.41
N ALA A 167 -9.97 12.05 25.75
CA ALA A 167 -10.50 11.49 24.52
C ALA A 167 -9.34 11.32 23.50
N PRO A 168 -9.29 10.21 22.77
CA PRO A 168 -8.23 10.00 21.79
C PRO A 168 -8.24 11.13 20.75
N THR A 169 -7.07 11.70 20.47
CA THR A 169 -6.93 12.74 19.45
C THR A 169 -7.36 12.16 18.09
N PRO A 170 -8.26 12.82 17.34
CA PRO A 170 -8.69 12.36 16.03
C PRO A 170 -7.49 12.19 15.11
N ARG A 171 -7.38 11.01 14.49
CA ARG A 171 -6.27 10.69 13.57
C ARG A 171 -6.55 11.33 12.19
N PRO A 172 -5.54 11.89 11.52
CA PRO A 172 -5.69 12.44 10.19
C PRO A 172 -6.00 11.35 9.14
N GLU A 173 -6.25 11.76 7.90
CA GLU A 173 -6.27 10.85 6.76
C GLU A 173 -4.95 10.07 6.69
N ARG A 174 -5.01 8.76 6.44
CA ARG A 174 -3.84 7.89 6.54
C ARG A 174 -3.82 6.82 5.46
N LYS A 175 -2.64 6.60 4.89
CA LYS A 175 -2.46 5.63 3.80
C LYS A 175 -2.32 4.22 4.37
N ILE A 176 -3.14 3.29 3.90
CA ILE A 176 -3.06 1.87 4.23
C ILE A 176 -2.35 1.05 3.14
N CYS A 177 -2.34 1.56 1.91
CA CYS A 177 -1.70 0.86 0.80
C CYS A 177 -1.01 1.85 -0.15
N ALA A 178 0.26 1.61 -0.41
CA ALA A 178 1.03 2.29 -1.45
C ALA A 178 0.91 1.55 -2.79
N LEU A 179 0.87 2.32 -3.89
CA LEU A 179 0.88 1.79 -5.24
C LEU A 179 1.95 2.48 -6.08
N GLY A 180 2.74 1.67 -6.78
CA GLY A 180 3.70 2.15 -7.74
C GLY A 180 3.88 1.10 -8.84
N VAL A 181 3.56 1.47 -10.09
CA VAL A 181 3.57 0.55 -11.22
C VAL A 181 4.47 1.05 -12.34
N ARG A 182 4.88 0.14 -13.20
CA ARG A 182 5.51 0.41 -14.49
C ARG A 182 4.81 -0.40 -15.56
N VAL A 183 4.63 0.19 -16.73
CA VAL A 183 4.18 -0.52 -17.93
C VAL A 183 5.28 -0.43 -18.98
N ALA A 184 5.76 -1.56 -19.44
CA ALA A 184 6.76 -1.64 -20.50
C ALA A 184 6.43 -2.80 -21.44
N ARG A 185 6.57 -2.59 -22.74
CA ARG A 185 6.24 -3.60 -23.77
C ARG A 185 4.80 -4.16 -23.62
N GLY A 186 3.87 -3.33 -23.14
CA GLY A 186 2.48 -3.71 -22.93
C GLY A 186 2.22 -4.56 -21.68
N ALA A 187 3.22 -4.87 -20.87
CA ALA A 187 3.09 -5.63 -19.64
C ALA A 187 3.47 -4.79 -18.40
N THR A 188 2.87 -5.14 -17.27
CA THR A 188 3.01 -4.42 -15.99
C THR A 188 4.15 -4.99 -15.15
N MET A 189 4.73 -4.17 -14.28
CA MET A 189 5.68 -4.53 -13.23
C MET A 189 5.41 -3.71 -11.98
N HIS A 190 5.99 -4.15 -10.85
CA HIS A 190 5.76 -3.61 -9.53
C HIS A 190 4.28 -3.72 -9.15
N GLY A 191 3.76 -2.93 -8.22
CA GLY A 191 2.36 -3.05 -7.84
C GLY A 191 1.99 -2.42 -6.52
N ILE A 192 1.68 -3.25 -5.54
CA ILE A 192 0.96 -2.95 -4.31
C ILE A 192 1.84 -3.22 -3.11
N GLY A 193 1.86 -2.31 -2.13
CA GLY A 193 2.34 -2.55 -0.78
C GLY A 193 1.20 -2.31 0.21
N LEU A 194 0.50 -3.37 0.61
CA LEU A 194 -0.58 -3.33 1.61
C LEU A 194 0.02 -3.48 3.01
N ASN A 195 -0.13 -2.47 3.84
CA ASN A 195 0.28 -2.52 5.23
C ASN A 195 -0.67 -3.43 6.02
N VAL A 196 -0.18 -4.58 6.44
CA VAL A 196 -0.92 -5.53 7.28
C VAL A 196 -0.59 -5.28 8.75
N ASP A 197 0.66 -5.42 9.15
CA ASP A 197 1.16 -5.18 10.50
C ASP A 197 2.62 -4.70 10.52
N PRO A 198 3.02 -3.70 9.70
CA PRO A 198 4.39 -3.21 9.68
C PRO A 198 4.69 -2.31 10.89
N ASP A 199 5.98 -2.14 11.19
CA ASP A 199 6.43 -1.02 12.00
C ASP A 199 6.17 0.30 11.26
N LEU A 200 5.19 1.09 11.73
CA LEU A 200 4.78 2.34 11.10
C LEU A 200 5.85 3.44 11.22
N GLU A 201 6.78 3.34 12.18
CA GLU A 201 7.91 4.26 12.30
C GLU A 201 8.85 4.22 11.07
N ALA A 202 8.85 3.12 10.33
CA ALA A 202 9.57 3.04 9.06
C ALA A 202 9.13 4.08 8.02
N PHE A 203 7.91 4.63 8.17
CA PHE A 203 7.35 5.67 7.31
C PHE A 203 7.44 7.07 7.91
N SER A 204 8.14 7.25 9.05
CA SER A 204 8.24 8.55 9.71
C SER A 204 8.92 9.60 8.83
N LEU A 205 8.51 10.86 8.97
CA LEU A 205 9.08 11.99 8.22
C LEU A 205 10.55 12.25 8.58
N SER A 206 11.04 11.72 9.70
CA SER A 206 12.45 11.76 10.06
C SER A 206 13.32 10.87 9.17
N ARG A 207 12.74 9.83 8.57
CA ARG A 207 13.42 8.85 7.72
C ARG A 207 13.22 9.12 6.23
N ILE A 208 11.99 9.38 5.83
CA ILE A 208 11.61 9.64 4.43
C ILE A 208 10.42 10.60 4.37
N ILE A 209 10.19 11.20 3.20
CA ILE A 209 8.89 11.80 2.88
C ILE A 209 8.06 10.74 2.13
N PRO A 210 7.20 9.97 2.82
CA PRO A 210 6.53 8.81 2.24
C PRO A 210 5.63 9.24 1.08
N CYS A 211 5.88 8.74 -0.11
CA CYS A 211 5.14 9.11 -1.32
C CYS A 211 5.15 10.63 -1.62
N GLY A 212 6.04 11.42 -1.00
CA GLY A 212 6.07 12.88 -1.08
C GLY A 212 4.86 13.55 -0.43
N ILE A 213 4.32 12.95 0.62
CA ILE A 213 3.13 13.43 1.36
C ILE A 213 3.56 13.63 2.81
N ASP A 214 3.44 14.85 3.29
CA ASP A 214 3.81 15.30 4.64
C ASP A 214 2.60 15.70 5.49
N ASP A 215 1.42 15.77 4.88
CA ASP A 215 0.16 16.20 5.47
C ASP A 215 -0.80 15.03 5.81
N ALA A 216 -0.35 13.79 5.72
CA ALA A 216 -1.16 12.60 6.00
C ALA A 216 -0.34 11.52 6.69
N GLY A 217 -1.02 10.68 7.47
CA GLY A 217 -0.42 9.56 8.17
C GLY A 217 -0.30 8.30 7.32
N VAL A 218 0.26 7.26 7.96
CA VAL A 218 0.27 5.88 7.48
C VAL A 218 -0.42 5.00 8.50
N THR A 219 -1.08 3.93 8.05
CA THR A 219 -1.76 2.97 8.92
C THR A 219 -1.64 1.56 8.36
N SER A 220 -2.20 0.58 9.07
CA SER A 220 -2.21 -0.83 8.69
C SER A 220 -3.55 -1.49 9.02
N LEU A 221 -3.79 -2.68 8.46
CA LEU A 221 -4.97 -3.48 8.79
C LEU A 221 -5.02 -3.80 10.30
N SER A 222 -3.89 -4.17 10.90
CA SER A 222 -3.83 -4.47 12.34
C SER A 222 -4.19 -3.25 13.18
N THR A 223 -3.67 -2.06 12.85
CA THR A 223 -3.98 -0.82 13.55
C THR A 223 -5.46 -0.45 13.45
N GLU A 224 -6.06 -0.58 12.26
CA GLU A 224 -7.45 -0.17 12.05
C GLU A 224 -8.46 -1.19 12.63
N THR A 225 -8.09 -2.46 12.69
CA THR A 225 -8.98 -3.51 13.23
C THR A 225 -8.78 -3.77 14.73
N GLY A 226 -7.70 -3.26 15.33
CA GLY A 226 -7.28 -3.59 16.69
C GLY A 226 -6.88 -5.06 16.86
N ARG A 227 -6.59 -5.79 15.77
CA ARG A 227 -6.25 -7.21 15.76
C ARG A 227 -4.90 -7.40 15.14
N ARG A 228 -4.04 -8.23 15.69
CA ARG A 228 -2.77 -8.61 15.07
C ARG A 228 -3.04 -9.53 13.88
N LEU A 229 -2.55 -9.16 12.71
CA LEU A 229 -2.70 -9.89 11.46
C LEU A 229 -1.33 -10.22 10.87
N ALA A 230 -1.19 -11.39 10.26
CA ALA A 230 -0.02 -11.75 9.46
C ALA A 230 -0.23 -11.38 7.99
N THR A 231 0.84 -11.22 7.23
CA THR A 231 0.79 -10.87 5.79
C THR A 231 0.05 -11.92 4.95
N VAL A 232 0.02 -13.17 5.41
CA VAL A 232 -0.71 -14.27 4.77
C VAL A 232 -2.23 -14.17 4.93
N ASP A 233 -2.73 -13.52 5.98
CA ASP A 233 -4.16 -13.49 6.29
C ASP A 233 -5.00 -12.82 5.18
N PRO A 234 -4.63 -11.64 4.64
CA PRO A 234 -5.38 -11.01 3.54
C PRO A 234 -4.98 -11.54 2.14
N ALA A 235 -3.98 -12.43 2.02
CA ALA A 235 -3.38 -12.78 0.74
C ALA A 235 -4.37 -13.41 -0.25
N ASP A 236 -5.15 -14.40 0.19
CA ASP A 236 -6.12 -15.10 -0.66
C ASP A 236 -7.24 -14.17 -1.13
N ALA A 237 -7.76 -13.34 -0.21
CA ALA A 237 -8.78 -12.34 -0.52
C ALA A 237 -8.26 -11.31 -1.53
N LEU A 238 -7.00 -10.86 -1.38
CA LEU A 238 -6.38 -9.91 -2.29
C LEU A 238 -6.14 -10.51 -3.68
N VAL A 239 -5.70 -11.77 -3.77
CA VAL A 239 -5.56 -12.49 -5.04
C VAL A 239 -6.90 -12.57 -5.77
N ALA A 240 -7.95 -13.02 -5.08
CA ALA A 240 -9.29 -13.14 -5.66
C ALA A 240 -9.84 -11.78 -6.12
N ALA A 241 -9.67 -10.73 -5.34
CA ALA A 241 -10.09 -9.37 -5.70
C ALA A 241 -9.31 -8.83 -6.90
N LEU A 242 -7.99 -9.06 -6.97
CA LEU A 242 -7.15 -8.68 -8.11
C LEU A 242 -7.56 -9.43 -9.39
N GLU A 243 -7.85 -10.72 -9.31
CA GLU A 243 -8.31 -11.50 -10.46
C GLU A 243 -9.60 -10.93 -11.05
N ARG A 244 -10.58 -10.61 -10.21
CA ARG A 244 -11.84 -9.98 -10.64
C ARG A 244 -11.61 -8.60 -11.25
N SER A 245 -10.88 -7.75 -10.56
CA SER A 245 -10.69 -6.35 -10.97
C SER A 245 -9.84 -6.20 -12.22
N LEU A 246 -8.87 -7.10 -12.44
CA LEU A 246 -7.96 -7.03 -13.57
C LEU A 246 -8.46 -7.81 -14.80
N ALA A 247 -9.37 -8.77 -14.64
CA ALA A 247 -9.86 -9.60 -15.75
C ALA A 247 -10.29 -8.77 -17.00
N PRO A 248 -11.03 -7.64 -16.86
CA PRO A 248 -11.44 -6.85 -18.03
C PRO A 248 -10.30 -6.08 -18.70
N LEU A 249 -9.13 -6.01 -18.08
CA LEU A 249 -7.98 -5.19 -18.50
C LEU A 249 -6.86 -6.01 -19.08
N VAL A 250 -6.88 -7.32 -18.89
CA VAL A 250 -5.84 -8.23 -19.33
C VAL A 250 -6.11 -8.67 -20.76
N ALA A 251 -5.09 -8.59 -21.61
CA ALA A 251 -5.17 -9.10 -22.96
C ALA A 251 -5.32 -10.63 -22.95
N ASP A 252 -6.18 -11.15 -23.81
CA ASP A 252 -6.34 -12.59 -23.99
C ASP A 252 -5.01 -13.26 -24.24
N ALA A 253 -4.80 -14.40 -23.58
CA ALA A 253 -3.61 -15.21 -23.72
C ALA A 253 -3.65 -16.04 -25.02
N THR A 254 -3.98 -15.43 -26.15
CA THR A 254 -3.87 -16.11 -27.43
C THR A 254 -2.40 -16.09 -27.86
N PRO A 255 -1.70 -17.22 -27.90
CA PRO A 255 -0.37 -17.28 -28.49
C PRO A 255 -0.49 -16.81 -29.95
N ARG A 256 0.24 -15.78 -30.31
CA ARG A 256 0.39 -15.45 -31.74
C ARG A 256 1.06 -16.66 -32.38
N PRO A 257 0.48 -17.30 -33.40
CA PRO A 257 1.16 -18.35 -34.12
C PRO A 257 2.50 -17.83 -34.63
N PRO A 258 3.54 -18.65 -34.70
CA PRO A 258 4.81 -18.24 -35.27
C PRO A 258 4.51 -17.67 -36.66
N SER A 259 4.98 -16.44 -36.93
CA SER A 259 4.93 -15.88 -38.27
C SER A 259 5.69 -16.83 -39.18
N SER A 260 4.95 -17.57 -40.01
CA SER A 260 5.53 -18.24 -41.18
C SER A 260 6.11 -17.13 -42.06
N GLY A 261 7.39 -16.86 -41.88
CA GLY A 261 8.18 -16.03 -42.79
C GLY A 261 8.30 -16.74 -44.13
N PRO A 262 8.44 -15.96 -45.20
CA PRO A 262 8.64 -16.48 -46.54
C PRO A 262 9.93 -17.30 -46.70
#